data_c04b84d3f593b6ab4097a0bdfb453c63
#
_entry.id   c04b84d3f593b6ab4097a0bdfb453c63
#
_cell.length_a   1.000
_cell.length_b   1.000
_cell.length_c   1.000
_cell.angle_alpha   90.00
_cell.angle_beta   90.00
_cell.angle_gamma   90.00
#
_symmetry.space_group_name_H-M   'P 1'
#
loop_
_entity.id
_entity.type
_entity.pdbx_description
1 polymer ?
#
loop_
_entity_poly.entity_id
_entity_poly.type
_entity_poly.pdbx_seq_one_letter_code
_entity_poly.pdbx_strand_id
1 'polypeptide(L)'
;MASPRPLRRIPAAPARARLKERYEDAATIYGIPYWGKGFFHISEDGELVVRPTREAARGVALKQIVDEVALRGITCPLIIRFPQILASSVASLNEAFARAIDEYEYANVFRGVFPIKVNQKRVVVEKIIEAGRQYGYGLEAGSKPELLAAIAADLAPECLITCNGYKDEAFIRMALNGVRMKKKVVLILEKVSELDRILSVAKLRGVRPLLGMRAKLYARGSGKWAKSGGEAAKFGLTTPEMLEAVKILKSRRMLDAMVMLHFHIGSQITDIRKIKLAIREAGRVYAKLRALGVPIQYLNLGGGLGVDYDGSKTAFDSSMNYSVQEYANDVVYTIKTICDEENVPVPTLVTESGRAVTAYHSVLVTNVLDVADRIEQDRRVRVTSGDAPVIQELAAILSSTNAKNLRESYHDALQYKEELFTLFNLGHLSLEDRSKGEILFWHICERIHRDLKTLKEVPEEFEDMEKMLADTYVC
;
A
#
# COMPACT_ATOMS: atom_id res chain seq x y z
N MET A 1 36.29 8.55 29.73
CA MET A 1 35.06 8.20 30.43
C MET A 1 34.33 9.51 30.77
N ALA A 2 33.38 9.91 29.96
CA ALA A 2 32.57 11.11 30.22
C ALA A 2 31.32 10.69 31.03
N SER A 3 31.09 11.37 32.14
CA SER A 3 29.92 11.13 33.01
C SER A 3 28.62 11.42 32.23
N PRO A 4 27.58 10.60 32.43
CA PRO A 4 26.28 10.86 31.80
C PRO A 4 25.66 12.13 32.40
N ARG A 5 25.16 13.02 31.55
CA ARG A 5 24.39 14.20 31.96
C ARG A 5 23.11 13.77 32.69
N PRO A 6 22.75 14.44 33.80
CA PRO A 6 21.54 14.09 34.54
C PRO A 6 20.30 14.40 33.71
N LEU A 7 19.41 13.39 33.58
CA LEU A 7 18.09 13.53 33.00
C LEU A 7 17.32 14.65 33.72
N ARG A 8 16.80 15.61 32.95
CA ARG A 8 15.90 16.66 33.47
C ARG A 8 14.74 16.01 34.19
N ARG A 9 14.56 16.39 35.48
CA ARG A 9 13.38 15.99 36.25
C ARG A 9 12.12 16.51 35.57
N ILE A 10 11.27 15.58 35.13
CA ILE A 10 9.92 15.88 34.66
C ILE A 10 9.13 16.42 35.85
N PRO A 11 8.43 17.57 35.76
CA PRO A 11 7.62 18.09 36.87
C PRO A 11 6.48 17.12 37.21
N ALA A 12 6.13 17.07 38.52
CA ALA A 12 5.06 16.23 39.04
C ALA A 12 3.74 16.42 38.27
N ALA A 13 3.06 15.30 37.98
CA ALA A 13 1.91 15.16 37.10
C ALA A 13 0.78 16.15 37.38
N PRO A 14 0.27 16.84 36.36
CA PRO A 14 -1.03 17.51 36.45
C PRO A 14 -2.15 16.45 36.37
N ALA A 15 -3.29 16.77 37.01
CA ALA A 15 -4.43 15.89 37.19
C ALA A 15 -4.84 15.07 35.95
N ARG A 16 -5.38 13.85 36.17
CA ARG A 16 -5.84 12.86 35.14
C ARG A 16 -6.58 13.46 33.93
N ALA A 17 -7.32 14.57 34.09
CA ALA A 17 -8.03 15.23 33.01
C ALA A 17 -7.08 15.83 31.94
N ARG A 18 -5.97 16.49 32.36
CA ARG A 18 -4.97 17.07 31.45
C ARG A 18 -4.14 15.99 30.73
N LEU A 19 -3.98 14.82 31.34
CA LEU A 19 -3.33 13.66 30.69
C LEU A 19 -4.20 13.10 29.59
N LYS A 20 -5.51 12.94 29.82
CA LYS A 20 -6.46 12.43 28.81
C LYS A 20 -6.51 13.33 27.58
N GLU A 21 -6.58 14.64 27.77
CA GLU A 21 -6.54 15.64 26.68
C GLU A 21 -5.25 15.52 25.85
N ARG A 22 -4.08 15.37 26.51
CA ARG A 22 -2.78 15.18 25.82
C ARG A 22 -2.69 13.87 25.02
N TYR A 23 -3.36 12.81 25.45
CA TYR A 23 -3.34 11.52 24.73
C TYR A 23 -4.32 11.52 23.55
N GLU A 24 -5.44 12.22 23.64
CA GLU A 24 -6.34 12.49 22.53
C GLU A 24 -5.65 13.34 21.47
N ASP A 25 -4.88 14.35 21.88
CA ASP A 25 -4.02 15.14 20.99
C ASP A 25 -2.97 14.27 20.29
N ALA A 26 -2.26 13.39 21.02
CA ALA A 26 -1.27 12.48 20.44
C ALA A 26 -1.90 11.52 19.43
N ALA A 27 -3.06 10.95 19.73
CA ALA A 27 -3.77 10.08 18.80
C ALA A 27 -4.10 10.79 17.49
N THR A 28 -4.50 12.07 17.57
CA THR A 28 -4.81 12.92 16.43
C THR A 28 -3.56 13.33 15.66
N ILE A 29 -2.49 13.76 16.34
CA ILE A 29 -1.21 14.16 15.73
C ILE A 29 -0.60 12.99 14.93
N TYR A 30 -0.62 11.76 15.47
CA TYR A 30 -0.12 10.58 14.78
C TYR A 30 -1.15 9.92 13.86
N GLY A 31 -2.36 10.49 13.72
CA GLY A 31 -3.40 10.01 12.82
C GLY A 31 -3.92 8.59 13.10
N ILE A 32 -3.71 8.07 14.31
CA ILE A 32 -4.00 6.67 14.68
C ILE A 32 -5.46 6.28 14.43
N PRO A 33 -6.49 7.11 14.76
CA PRO A 33 -7.88 6.80 14.46
C PRO A 33 -8.17 6.60 12.96
N TYR A 34 -7.36 7.21 12.10
CA TYR A 34 -7.55 7.22 10.66
C TYR A 34 -6.84 6.03 10.00
N TRP A 35 -5.50 5.94 10.10
CA TRP A 35 -4.76 4.83 9.48
C TRP A 35 -4.87 3.51 10.26
N GLY A 36 -5.10 3.54 11.56
CA GLY A 36 -5.08 2.37 12.44
C GLY A 36 -6.20 1.36 12.20
N LYS A 37 -7.25 1.72 11.44
CA LYS A 37 -8.38 0.83 11.03
C LYS A 37 -9.03 0.06 12.18
N GLY A 38 -9.01 0.63 13.40
CA GLY A 38 -9.51 -0.01 14.61
C GLY A 38 -8.63 -1.11 15.19
N PHE A 39 -7.44 -1.35 14.59
CA PHE A 39 -6.44 -2.26 15.17
C PHE A 39 -5.49 -1.55 16.13
N PHE A 40 -5.25 -0.24 15.94
CA PHE A 40 -4.31 0.54 16.73
C PHE A 40 -5.04 1.63 17.50
N HIS A 41 -4.66 1.82 18.77
CA HIS A 41 -5.27 2.77 19.70
C HIS A 41 -4.21 3.33 20.65
N ILE A 42 -4.46 4.51 21.20
CA ILE A 42 -3.72 5.01 22.36
C ILE A 42 -4.54 4.69 23.62
N SER A 43 -3.89 4.10 24.63
CA SER A 43 -4.50 3.83 25.93
C SER A 43 -4.63 5.11 26.77
N GLU A 44 -5.36 5.03 27.89
CA GLU A 44 -5.45 6.13 28.87
C GLU A 44 -4.08 6.47 29.51
N ASP A 45 -3.14 5.54 29.46
CA ASP A 45 -1.75 5.74 29.94
C ASP A 45 -0.80 6.23 28.85
N GLY A 46 -1.31 6.47 27.62
CA GLY A 46 -0.53 6.98 26.48
C GLY A 46 0.26 5.92 25.74
N GLU A 47 -0.01 4.64 25.94
CA GLU A 47 0.66 3.54 25.24
C GLU A 47 -0.05 3.18 23.93
N LEU A 48 0.72 2.82 22.90
CA LEU A 48 0.17 2.28 21.65
C LEU A 48 -0.27 0.83 21.86
N VAL A 49 -1.59 0.61 21.82
CA VAL A 49 -2.26 -0.68 22.00
C VAL A 49 -2.69 -1.24 20.66
N VAL A 50 -2.38 -2.50 20.41
CA VAL A 50 -2.88 -3.27 19.27
C VAL A 50 -4.06 -4.12 19.71
N ARG A 51 -5.19 -4.02 18.97
CA ARG A 51 -6.43 -4.82 19.14
C ARG A 51 -6.63 -5.70 17.91
N PRO A 52 -6.03 -6.89 17.86
CA PRO A 52 -6.00 -7.69 16.63
C PRO A 52 -7.37 -8.15 16.13
N THR A 53 -8.37 -8.24 17.00
CA THR A 53 -9.78 -8.56 16.67
C THR A 53 -10.68 -7.33 16.71
N ARG A 54 -10.14 -6.12 16.89
CA ARG A 54 -10.85 -4.86 17.15
C ARG A 54 -11.67 -4.83 18.45
N GLU A 55 -11.60 -5.86 19.26
CA GLU A 55 -12.24 -5.93 20.59
C GLU A 55 -11.37 -5.28 21.65
N ALA A 56 -11.96 -4.39 22.45
CA ALA A 56 -11.22 -3.66 23.50
C ALA A 56 -10.60 -4.59 24.54
N ALA A 57 -11.28 -5.67 24.91
CA ALA A 57 -10.82 -6.62 25.93
C ALA A 57 -9.59 -7.46 25.52
N ARG A 58 -9.22 -7.44 24.22
CA ARG A 58 -8.10 -8.23 23.66
C ARG A 58 -6.95 -7.35 23.17
N GLY A 59 -6.81 -6.15 23.74
CA GLY A 59 -5.72 -5.24 23.41
C GLY A 59 -4.41 -5.62 24.09
N VAL A 60 -3.28 -5.41 23.42
CA VAL A 60 -1.94 -5.59 23.95
C VAL A 60 -1.13 -4.33 23.71
N ALA A 61 -0.51 -3.76 24.76
CA ALA A 61 0.39 -2.63 24.63
C ALA A 61 1.71 -3.07 23.97
N LEU A 62 2.14 -2.35 22.90
CA LEU A 62 3.40 -2.68 22.23
C LEU A 62 4.60 -2.54 23.15
N LYS A 63 4.57 -1.53 24.03
CA LYS A 63 5.65 -1.34 25.02
C LYS A 63 5.81 -2.55 25.94
N GLN A 64 4.73 -3.12 26.43
CA GLN A 64 4.76 -4.33 27.25
C GLN A 64 5.46 -5.49 26.52
N ILE A 65 5.14 -5.71 25.23
CA ILE A 65 5.81 -6.77 24.43
C ILE A 65 7.31 -6.50 24.33
N VAL A 66 7.70 -5.24 24.06
CA VAL A 66 9.12 -4.86 23.94
C VAL A 66 9.86 -5.08 25.25
N ASP A 67 9.28 -4.66 26.37
CA ASP A 67 9.88 -4.83 27.69
C ASP A 67 10.03 -6.31 28.05
N GLU A 68 9.02 -7.15 27.79
CA GLU A 68 9.08 -8.59 28.06
C GLU A 68 10.15 -9.32 27.22
N VAL A 69 10.31 -8.97 25.92
CA VAL A 69 11.36 -9.60 25.11
C VAL A 69 12.73 -9.08 25.45
N ALA A 70 12.85 -7.83 25.89
CA ALA A 70 14.11 -7.26 26.40
C ALA A 70 14.62 -8.00 27.64
N LEU A 71 13.72 -8.40 28.56
CA LEU A 71 14.07 -9.24 29.72
C LEU A 71 14.63 -10.62 29.32
N ARG A 72 14.34 -11.10 28.12
CA ARG A 72 14.88 -12.33 27.53
C ARG A 72 16.16 -12.10 26.72
N GLY A 73 16.75 -10.90 26.76
CA GLY A 73 17.95 -10.53 26.03
C GLY A 73 17.74 -10.24 24.54
N ILE A 74 16.50 -10.08 24.08
CA ILE A 74 16.17 -9.72 22.69
C ILE A 74 16.02 -8.20 22.63
N THR A 75 16.81 -7.57 21.75
CA THR A 75 16.85 -6.11 21.59
C THR A 75 16.27 -5.68 20.23
N CYS A 76 15.96 -4.39 20.09
CA CYS A 76 15.58 -3.80 18.79
C CYS A 76 16.74 -3.91 17.77
N PRO A 77 16.42 -3.96 16.46
CA PRO A 77 15.07 -3.84 15.88
C PRO A 77 14.22 -5.11 16.01
N LEU A 78 12.92 -4.95 16.24
CA LEU A 78 11.96 -6.04 16.40
C LEU A 78 10.88 -5.96 15.32
N ILE A 79 10.50 -7.10 14.74
CA ILE A 79 9.29 -7.20 13.92
C ILE A 79 8.25 -8.03 14.70
N ILE A 80 7.24 -7.36 15.21
CA ILE A 80 6.14 -7.96 15.95
C ILE A 80 5.00 -8.26 14.95
N ARG A 81 4.47 -9.49 14.97
CA ARG A 81 3.38 -9.91 14.08
C ARG A 81 2.15 -10.30 14.86
N PHE A 82 1.00 -9.90 14.33
CA PHE A 82 -0.32 -10.20 14.85
C PHE A 82 -1.11 -11.03 13.83
N PRO A 83 -0.98 -12.37 13.83
CA PRO A 83 -1.64 -13.22 12.85
C PRO A 83 -3.17 -13.09 12.84
N GLN A 84 -3.76 -12.68 13.96
CA GLN A 84 -5.20 -12.44 14.08
C GLN A 84 -5.67 -11.28 13.16
N ILE A 85 -4.81 -10.29 12.90
CA ILE A 85 -5.10 -9.19 11.96
C ILE A 85 -5.24 -9.73 10.53
N LEU A 86 -4.46 -10.76 10.14
CA LEU A 86 -4.63 -11.41 8.84
C LEU A 86 -6.02 -12.05 8.73
N ALA A 87 -6.44 -12.78 9.76
CA ALA A 87 -7.75 -13.40 9.81
C ALA A 87 -8.87 -12.35 9.73
N SER A 88 -8.76 -11.27 10.49
CA SER A 88 -9.70 -10.15 10.48
C SER A 88 -9.78 -9.45 9.10
N SER A 89 -8.64 -9.31 8.42
CA SER A 89 -8.59 -8.70 7.08
C SER A 89 -9.22 -9.59 6.00
N VAL A 90 -8.94 -10.90 6.05
CA VAL A 90 -9.59 -11.90 5.16
C VAL A 90 -11.10 -11.90 5.37
N ALA A 91 -11.56 -11.93 6.62
CA ALA A 91 -12.99 -11.88 6.95
C ALA A 91 -13.62 -10.59 6.43
N SER A 92 -13.03 -9.41 6.74
CA SER A 92 -13.58 -8.12 6.31
C SER A 92 -13.74 -8.00 4.79
N LEU A 93 -12.80 -8.53 4.01
CA LEU A 93 -12.90 -8.53 2.54
C LEU A 93 -14.04 -9.42 2.06
N ASN A 94 -14.14 -10.64 2.57
CA ASN A 94 -15.18 -11.60 2.17
C ASN A 94 -16.58 -11.12 2.59
N GLU A 95 -16.72 -10.57 3.79
CA GLU A 95 -17.99 -10.00 4.28
C GLU A 95 -18.43 -8.78 3.47
N ALA A 96 -17.49 -7.93 3.02
CA ALA A 96 -17.84 -6.79 2.17
C ALA A 96 -18.42 -7.26 0.82
N PHE A 97 -17.82 -8.29 0.21
CA PHE A 97 -18.37 -8.89 -1.00
C PHE A 97 -19.69 -9.64 -0.74
N ALA A 98 -19.81 -10.34 0.39
CA ALA A 98 -21.05 -11.03 0.74
C ALA A 98 -22.22 -10.04 0.88
N ARG A 99 -22.02 -8.91 1.57
CA ARG A 99 -23.02 -7.84 1.67
C ARG A 99 -23.39 -7.25 0.30
N ALA A 100 -22.40 -6.99 -0.57
CA ALA A 100 -22.68 -6.48 -1.90
C ALA A 100 -23.42 -7.50 -2.78
N ILE A 101 -23.06 -8.77 -2.71
CA ILE A 101 -23.74 -9.88 -3.43
C ILE A 101 -25.20 -9.98 -3.00
N ASP A 102 -25.49 -9.89 -1.71
CA ASP A 102 -26.84 -9.91 -1.15
C ASP A 102 -27.63 -8.65 -1.56
N GLU A 103 -27.04 -7.46 -1.39
CA GLU A 103 -27.64 -6.17 -1.72
C GLU A 103 -28.08 -6.07 -3.19
N TYR A 104 -27.23 -6.55 -4.11
CA TYR A 104 -27.51 -6.50 -5.56
C TYR A 104 -28.06 -7.78 -6.13
N GLU A 105 -28.46 -8.76 -5.32
CA GLU A 105 -28.99 -10.06 -5.76
C GLU A 105 -28.11 -10.72 -6.84
N TYR A 106 -26.80 -10.75 -6.60
CA TYR A 106 -25.83 -11.30 -7.53
C TYR A 106 -25.84 -12.83 -7.49
N ALA A 107 -26.26 -13.49 -8.57
CA ALA A 107 -26.51 -14.93 -8.64
C ALA A 107 -25.23 -15.80 -8.68
N ASN A 108 -24.16 -15.38 -8.00
CA ASN A 108 -22.90 -16.13 -7.88
C ASN A 108 -22.14 -15.69 -6.62
N VAL A 109 -20.91 -16.18 -6.44
CA VAL A 109 -20.12 -15.99 -5.22
C VAL A 109 -18.82 -15.21 -5.47
N PHE A 110 -18.21 -14.77 -4.39
CA PHE A 110 -16.87 -14.23 -4.35
C PHE A 110 -15.86 -15.28 -3.85
N ARG A 111 -14.64 -15.29 -4.40
CA ARG A 111 -13.50 -16.12 -3.99
C ARG A 111 -12.24 -15.26 -3.99
N GLY A 112 -11.58 -15.12 -2.85
CA GLY A 112 -10.27 -14.49 -2.79
C GLY A 112 -9.15 -15.48 -3.17
N VAL A 113 -8.04 -14.96 -3.70
CA VAL A 113 -6.78 -15.71 -3.85
C VAL A 113 -5.65 -14.85 -3.34
N PHE A 114 -4.84 -15.37 -2.41
CA PHE A 114 -3.73 -14.61 -1.83
C PHE A 114 -2.47 -14.77 -2.69
N PRO A 115 -1.90 -13.67 -3.21
CA PRO A 115 -0.64 -13.72 -3.95
C PRO A 115 0.54 -13.94 -3.00
N ILE A 116 1.17 -15.10 -3.07
CA ILE A 116 2.27 -15.50 -2.17
C ILE A 116 3.43 -14.49 -2.23
N LYS A 117 3.71 -13.90 -3.40
CA LYS A 117 4.74 -12.87 -3.59
C LYS A 117 4.64 -11.68 -2.64
N VAL A 118 3.45 -11.36 -2.14
CA VAL A 118 3.23 -10.21 -1.25
C VAL A 118 3.83 -10.45 0.13
N ASN A 119 3.69 -11.67 0.67
CA ASN A 119 4.37 -12.11 1.87
C ASN A 119 4.51 -13.63 1.88
N GLN A 120 5.72 -14.11 1.61
CA GLN A 120 6.06 -15.53 1.42
C GLN A 120 6.31 -16.28 2.74
N LYS A 121 6.24 -15.60 3.88
CA LYS A 121 6.48 -16.25 5.18
C LYS A 121 5.42 -17.30 5.45
N ARG A 122 5.89 -18.50 5.77
CA ARG A 122 5.04 -19.68 6.01
C ARG A 122 3.91 -19.36 7.02
N VAL A 123 4.24 -18.75 8.15
CA VAL A 123 3.26 -18.38 9.19
C VAL A 123 2.17 -17.43 8.67
N VAL A 124 2.48 -16.56 7.72
CA VAL A 124 1.50 -15.64 7.12
C VAL A 124 0.60 -16.39 6.15
N VAL A 125 1.19 -17.19 5.27
CA VAL A 125 0.42 -17.97 4.26
C VAL A 125 -0.50 -18.98 4.94
N GLU A 126 0.01 -19.75 5.92
CA GLU A 126 -0.78 -20.73 6.67
C GLU A 126 -1.94 -20.06 7.43
N LYS A 127 -1.70 -18.88 8.03
CA LYS A 127 -2.78 -18.16 8.75
C LYS A 127 -3.85 -17.62 7.81
N ILE A 128 -3.48 -17.17 6.61
CA ILE A 128 -4.44 -16.74 5.59
C ILE A 128 -5.27 -17.93 5.08
N ILE A 129 -4.64 -19.11 4.85
CA ILE A 129 -5.34 -20.33 4.45
C ILE A 129 -6.32 -20.77 5.54
N GLU A 130 -5.88 -20.80 6.79
CA GLU A 130 -6.73 -21.16 7.94
C GLU A 130 -7.96 -20.24 8.02
N ALA A 131 -7.74 -18.92 8.02
CA ALA A 131 -8.83 -17.94 8.10
C ALA A 131 -9.74 -17.95 6.87
N GLY A 132 -9.17 -18.24 5.70
CA GLY A 132 -9.86 -18.24 4.42
C GLY A 132 -10.64 -19.53 4.12
N ARG A 133 -10.43 -20.62 4.89
CA ARG A 133 -11.01 -21.95 4.63
C ARG A 133 -12.54 -21.89 4.45
N GLN A 134 -13.23 -21.20 5.34
CA GLN A 134 -14.69 -21.04 5.29
C GLN A 134 -15.21 -20.27 4.06
N TYR A 135 -14.33 -19.46 3.43
CA TYR A 135 -14.65 -18.64 2.25
C TYR A 135 -14.21 -19.29 0.94
N GLY A 136 -13.55 -20.46 0.98
CA GLY A 136 -12.92 -21.06 -0.18
C GLY A 136 -11.77 -20.20 -0.74
N TYR A 137 -11.02 -19.53 0.12
CA TYR A 137 -9.94 -18.62 -0.22
C TYR A 137 -8.71 -19.39 -0.71
N GLY A 138 -8.23 -19.07 -1.91
CA GLY A 138 -7.13 -19.77 -2.57
C GLY A 138 -5.81 -19.00 -2.54
N LEU A 139 -4.90 -19.40 -3.42
CA LEU A 139 -3.56 -18.82 -3.55
C LEU A 139 -3.26 -18.40 -5.00
N GLU A 140 -2.43 -17.37 -5.16
CA GLU A 140 -1.83 -17.02 -6.46
C GLU A 140 -0.32 -17.28 -6.39
N ALA A 141 0.22 -17.84 -7.47
CA ALA A 141 1.63 -18.17 -7.61
C ALA A 141 2.17 -17.67 -8.96
N GLY A 142 3.19 -16.82 -8.93
CA GLY A 142 3.85 -16.28 -10.13
C GLY A 142 5.22 -16.88 -10.40
N SER A 143 5.71 -17.79 -9.55
CA SER A 143 7.00 -18.46 -9.68
C SER A 143 6.94 -19.92 -9.27
N LYS A 144 7.93 -20.73 -9.67
CA LYS A 144 8.00 -22.17 -9.34
C LYS A 144 8.01 -22.43 -7.82
N PRO A 145 8.79 -21.73 -7.00
CA PRO A 145 8.74 -21.90 -5.55
C PRO A 145 7.37 -21.57 -4.95
N GLU A 146 6.72 -20.50 -5.42
CA GLU A 146 5.38 -20.14 -4.97
C GLU A 146 4.35 -21.21 -5.37
N LEU A 147 4.42 -21.73 -6.60
CA LEU A 147 3.54 -22.80 -7.06
C LEU A 147 3.74 -24.08 -6.25
N LEU A 148 4.98 -24.43 -5.92
CA LEU A 148 5.28 -25.59 -5.08
C LEU A 148 4.65 -25.41 -3.69
N ALA A 149 4.80 -24.25 -3.08
CA ALA A 149 4.19 -23.92 -1.80
C ALA A 149 2.64 -24.00 -1.88
N ALA A 150 2.04 -23.46 -2.95
CA ALA A 150 0.58 -23.49 -3.15
C ALA A 150 0.04 -24.92 -3.34
N ILE A 151 0.75 -25.78 -4.08
CA ILE A 151 0.37 -27.17 -4.26
C ILE A 151 0.51 -27.97 -2.97
N ALA A 152 1.56 -27.70 -2.17
CA ALA A 152 1.81 -28.36 -0.89
C ALA A 152 0.86 -27.89 0.22
N ALA A 153 0.21 -26.74 0.05
CA ALA A 153 -0.69 -26.15 1.05
C ALA A 153 -1.97 -27.00 1.22
N ASP A 154 -2.48 -27.04 2.47
CA ASP A 154 -3.75 -27.71 2.81
C ASP A 154 -4.95 -26.83 2.42
N LEU A 155 -5.17 -26.69 1.11
CA LEU A 155 -6.30 -25.99 0.54
C LEU A 155 -7.51 -26.92 0.38
N ALA A 156 -8.70 -26.40 0.69
CA ALA A 156 -9.96 -27.09 0.40
C ALA A 156 -10.13 -27.31 -1.13
N PRO A 157 -10.83 -28.35 -1.57
CA PRO A 157 -10.93 -28.73 -2.99
C PRO A 157 -11.50 -27.64 -3.91
N GLU A 158 -12.34 -26.75 -3.37
CA GLU A 158 -12.94 -25.62 -4.09
C GLU A 158 -12.01 -24.42 -4.27
N CYS A 159 -10.93 -24.35 -3.50
CA CYS A 159 -9.98 -23.24 -3.56
C CYS A 159 -9.22 -23.20 -4.87
N LEU A 160 -9.08 -22.01 -5.43
CA LEU A 160 -8.31 -21.78 -6.65
C LEU A 160 -6.80 -21.66 -6.35
N ILE A 161 -5.98 -22.20 -7.24
CA ILE A 161 -4.56 -21.85 -7.37
C ILE A 161 -4.41 -21.16 -8.73
N THR A 162 -4.25 -19.84 -8.75
CA THR A 162 -4.06 -19.09 -9.99
C THR A 162 -2.58 -18.92 -10.27
N CYS A 163 -2.16 -19.20 -11.51
CA CYS A 163 -0.77 -19.19 -11.93
C CYS A 163 -0.53 -18.05 -12.91
N ASN A 164 -0.09 -16.90 -12.39
CA ASN A 164 0.26 -15.70 -13.17
C ASN A 164 1.74 -15.75 -13.63
N GLY A 165 2.16 -14.76 -14.41
CA GLY A 165 3.53 -14.60 -14.87
C GLY A 165 3.94 -15.56 -15.97
N TYR A 166 5.21 -15.46 -16.40
CA TYR A 166 5.77 -16.31 -17.46
C TYR A 166 5.91 -17.78 -17.02
N LYS A 167 5.53 -18.69 -17.93
CA LYS A 167 5.52 -20.14 -17.66
C LYS A 167 6.46 -20.87 -18.61
N ASP A 168 7.55 -21.38 -18.05
CA ASP A 168 8.39 -22.38 -18.74
C ASP A 168 7.77 -23.78 -18.64
N GLU A 169 8.36 -24.75 -19.34
CA GLU A 169 7.85 -26.11 -19.34
C GLU A 169 7.85 -26.76 -17.95
N ALA A 170 8.85 -26.45 -17.12
CA ALA A 170 8.93 -26.99 -15.76
C ALA A 170 7.79 -26.46 -14.89
N PHE A 171 7.45 -25.16 -15.00
CA PHE A 171 6.30 -24.56 -14.33
C PHE A 171 4.99 -25.24 -14.77
N ILE A 172 4.79 -25.40 -16.08
CA ILE A 172 3.59 -26.04 -16.64
C ILE A 172 3.46 -27.47 -16.12
N ARG A 173 4.54 -28.28 -16.14
CA ARG A 173 4.56 -29.62 -15.61
C ARG A 173 4.15 -29.65 -14.13
N MET A 174 4.64 -28.74 -13.33
CA MET A 174 4.31 -28.62 -11.90
C MET A 174 2.83 -28.30 -11.71
N ALA A 175 2.29 -27.32 -12.45
CA ALA A 175 0.89 -26.95 -12.42
C ALA A 175 -0.03 -28.12 -12.76
N LEU A 176 0.30 -28.87 -13.83
CA LEU A 176 -0.46 -30.06 -14.24
C LEU A 176 -0.37 -31.20 -13.22
N ASN A 177 0.74 -31.32 -12.48
CA ASN A 177 0.79 -32.27 -11.35
C ASN A 177 -0.20 -31.83 -10.24
N GLY A 178 -0.34 -30.53 -9.95
CA GLY A 178 -1.37 -30.03 -9.04
C GLY A 178 -2.79 -30.42 -9.50
N VAL A 179 -3.06 -30.32 -10.81
CA VAL A 179 -4.36 -30.78 -11.39
C VAL A 179 -4.56 -32.28 -11.17
N ARG A 180 -3.53 -33.13 -11.38
CA ARG A 180 -3.59 -34.57 -11.08
C ARG A 180 -3.87 -34.86 -9.60
N MET A 181 -3.41 -33.99 -8.70
CA MET A 181 -3.69 -34.03 -7.27
C MET A 181 -5.09 -33.52 -6.93
N LYS A 182 -5.95 -33.30 -7.93
CA LYS A 182 -7.33 -32.78 -7.80
C LYS A 182 -7.42 -31.37 -7.24
N LYS A 183 -6.35 -30.57 -7.36
CA LYS A 183 -6.39 -29.14 -7.04
C LYS A 183 -6.87 -28.32 -8.24
N LYS A 184 -7.60 -27.25 -8.00
CA LYS A 184 -8.08 -26.34 -9.05
C LYS A 184 -6.98 -25.36 -9.45
N VAL A 185 -6.00 -25.81 -10.24
CA VAL A 185 -4.89 -25.00 -10.73
C VAL A 185 -5.27 -24.39 -12.08
N VAL A 186 -5.33 -23.05 -12.15
CA VAL A 186 -5.66 -22.30 -13.38
C VAL A 186 -4.41 -21.62 -13.91
N LEU A 187 -3.98 -22.00 -15.12
CA LEU A 187 -2.83 -21.39 -15.82
C LEU A 187 -3.29 -20.15 -16.59
N ILE A 188 -2.84 -18.98 -16.17
CA ILE A 188 -3.22 -17.69 -16.78
C ILE A 188 -2.29 -17.36 -17.95
N LEU A 189 -2.82 -17.29 -19.16
CA LEU A 189 -2.07 -16.92 -20.36
C LEU A 189 -1.66 -15.46 -20.31
N GLU A 190 -0.36 -15.22 -20.35
CA GLU A 190 0.24 -13.88 -20.45
C GLU A 190 0.64 -13.55 -21.91
N LYS A 191 0.76 -14.58 -22.76
CA LYS A 191 1.08 -14.52 -24.19
C LYS A 191 0.41 -15.67 -24.93
N VAL A 192 0.01 -15.47 -26.17
CA VAL A 192 -0.59 -16.53 -27.02
C VAL A 192 0.35 -17.72 -27.20
N SER A 193 1.66 -17.48 -27.34
CA SER A 193 2.68 -18.54 -27.50
C SER A 193 2.78 -19.51 -26.32
N GLU A 194 2.28 -19.14 -25.13
CA GLU A 194 2.21 -20.06 -23.99
C GLU A 194 1.16 -21.15 -24.21
N LEU A 195 0.10 -20.87 -24.96
CA LEU A 195 -1.02 -21.78 -25.17
C LEU A 195 -0.55 -23.08 -25.85
N ASP A 196 0.20 -22.99 -26.93
CA ASP A 196 0.72 -24.18 -27.64
C ASP A 196 1.61 -25.02 -26.73
N ARG A 197 2.47 -24.38 -25.94
CA ARG A 197 3.33 -25.08 -24.97
C ARG A 197 2.52 -25.79 -23.91
N ILE A 198 1.52 -25.13 -23.32
CA ILE A 198 0.65 -25.73 -22.30
C ILE A 198 -0.10 -26.92 -22.86
N LEU A 199 -0.72 -26.79 -24.04
CA LEU A 199 -1.49 -27.87 -24.66
C LEU A 199 -0.62 -29.07 -25.06
N SER A 200 0.60 -28.83 -25.52
CA SER A 200 1.56 -29.89 -25.84
C SER A 200 1.98 -30.68 -24.60
N VAL A 201 2.35 -29.99 -23.51
CA VAL A 201 2.71 -30.64 -22.24
C VAL A 201 1.51 -31.37 -21.63
N ALA A 202 0.32 -30.76 -21.68
CA ALA A 202 -0.92 -31.35 -21.19
C ALA A 202 -1.27 -32.64 -21.92
N LYS A 203 -1.11 -32.66 -23.26
CA LYS A 203 -1.30 -33.88 -24.09
C LYS A 203 -0.32 -34.99 -23.71
N LEU A 204 0.97 -34.64 -23.59
CA LEU A 204 2.01 -35.60 -23.18
C LEU A 204 1.74 -36.21 -21.80
N ARG A 205 1.12 -35.44 -20.92
CA ARG A 205 0.81 -35.85 -19.55
C ARG A 205 -0.55 -36.52 -19.37
N GLY A 206 -1.39 -36.52 -20.40
CA GLY A 206 -2.78 -37.00 -20.30
C GLY A 206 -3.63 -36.23 -19.30
N VAL A 207 -3.37 -34.91 -19.14
CA VAL A 207 -4.07 -34.04 -18.17
C VAL A 207 -4.78 -32.92 -18.91
N ARG A 208 -6.05 -32.68 -18.59
CA ARG A 208 -6.79 -31.52 -19.11
C ARG A 208 -6.49 -30.30 -18.26
N PRO A 209 -5.88 -29.25 -18.83
CA PRO A 209 -5.56 -28.03 -18.07
C PRO A 209 -6.83 -27.19 -17.82
N LEU A 210 -6.83 -26.39 -16.75
CA LEU A 210 -7.70 -25.24 -16.59
C LEU A 210 -6.92 -23.99 -16.99
N LEU A 211 -7.51 -23.20 -17.87
CA LEU A 211 -6.87 -22.01 -18.46
C LEU A 211 -7.60 -20.74 -18.09
N GLY A 212 -6.85 -19.69 -17.90
CA GLY A 212 -7.33 -18.32 -17.90
C GLY A 212 -6.62 -17.49 -18.94
N MET A 213 -7.18 -16.37 -19.34
CA MET A 213 -6.48 -15.39 -20.15
C MET A 213 -6.41 -14.06 -19.42
N ARG A 214 -5.26 -13.41 -19.42
CA ARG A 214 -5.09 -12.06 -18.89
C ARG A 214 -5.36 -11.04 -19.99
N ALA A 215 -6.39 -10.22 -19.80
CA ALA A 215 -6.70 -9.13 -20.71
C ALA A 215 -5.78 -7.92 -20.46
N LYS A 216 -5.22 -7.36 -21.52
CA LYS A 216 -4.67 -6.01 -21.53
C LYS A 216 -5.82 -5.03 -21.62
N LEU A 217 -6.07 -4.26 -20.55
CA LEU A 217 -7.09 -3.23 -20.56
C LEU A 217 -6.51 -1.89 -20.99
N TYR A 218 -7.33 -1.06 -21.61
CA TYR A 218 -6.99 0.33 -21.92
C TYR A 218 -6.92 1.19 -20.66
N ALA A 219 -7.77 0.88 -19.68
CA ALA A 219 -7.78 1.55 -18.38
C ALA A 219 -6.43 1.41 -17.68
N ARG A 220 -5.88 2.55 -17.21
CA ARG A 220 -4.58 2.62 -16.53
C ARG A 220 -4.78 2.84 -15.03
N GLY A 221 -3.96 2.18 -14.22
CA GLY A 221 -3.86 2.44 -12.78
C GLY A 221 -3.28 3.83 -12.46
N SER A 222 -3.16 4.14 -11.17
CA SER A 222 -2.54 5.36 -10.62
C SER A 222 -1.31 5.06 -9.77
N GLY A 223 -0.56 6.11 -9.41
CA GLY A 223 0.57 6.03 -8.51
C GLY A 223 1.86 5.49 -9.15
N LYS A 224 2.85 5.19 -8.32
CA LYS A 224 4.20 4.74 -8.74
C LYS A 224 4.19 3.50 -9.64
N TRP A 225 3.14 2.70 -9.60
CA TRP A 225 2.98 1.43 -10.34
C TRP A 225 2.08 1.53 -11.57
N ALA A 226 1.70 2.74 -12.00
CA ALA A 226 0.85 2.98 -13.18
C ALA A 226 1.40 2.35 -14.48
N LYS A 227 2.73 2.22 -14.59
CA LYS A 227 3.40 1.58 -15.74
C LYS A 227 3.20 0.06 -15.83
N SER A 228 2.65 -0.60 -14.80
CA SER A 228 2.41 -2.04 -14.80
C SER A 228 1.08 -2.46 -15.42
N GLY A 229 0.22 -1.51 -15.80
CA GLY A 229 -1.07 -1.70 -16.46
C GLY A 229 -1.18 -0.95 -17.78
N GLY A 230 -2.32 -1.08 -18.47
CA GLY A 230 -2.62 -0.44 -19.75
C GLY A 230 -1.93 -1.09 -20.96
N GLU A 231 -2.04 -0.47 -22.14
CA GLU A 231 -1.50 -1.00 -23.43
C GLU A 231 0.00 -1.29 -23.38
N ALA A 232 0.78 -0.49 -22.65
CA ALA A 232 2.22 -0.67 -22.50
C ALA A 232 2.61 -1.75 -21.47
N ALA A 233 1.62 -2.45 -20.88
CA ALA A 233 1.91 -3.51 -19.90
C ALA A 233 2.73 -4.64 -20.55
N LYS A 234 3.72 -5.14 -19.79
CA LYS A 234 4.61 -6.21 -20.22
C LYS A 234 3.86 -7.52 -20.47
N PHE A 235 2.74 -7.74 -19.79
CA PHE A 235 1.97 -8.99 -19.78
C PHE A 235 0.51 -8.74 -20.12
N GLY A 236 -0.13 -9.81 -20.61
CA GLY A 236 -1.53 -9.84 -20.98
C GLY A 236 -1.74 -9.80 -22.49
N LEU A 237 -2.90 -10.27 -22.93
CA LEU A 237 -3.32 -10.42 -24.30
C LEU A 237 -4.10 -9.19 -24.77
N THR A 238 -3.80 -8.70 -25.94
CA THR A 238 -4.62 -7.74 -26.67
C THR A 238 -5.91 -8.41 -27.17
N THR A 239 -6.90 -7.64 -27.60
CA THR A 239 -8.15 -8.20 -28.15
C THR A 239 -7.91 -9.16 -29.32
N PRO A 240 -7.06 -8.84 -30.32
CA PRO A 240 -6.71 -9.81 -31.39
C PRO A 240 -6.10 -11.10 -30.85
N GLU A 241 -5.19 -11.01 -29.86
CA GLU A 241 -4.54 -12.16 -29.25
C GLU A 241 -5.53 -13.02 -28.45
N MET A 242 -6.51 -12.42 -27.76
CA MET A 242 -7.58 -13.17 -27.08
C MET A 242 -8.43 -13.95 -28.09
N LEU A 243 -8.81 -13.32 -29.21
CA LEU A 243 -9.58 -13.98 -30.28
C LEU A 243 -8.78 -15.10 -30.94
N GLU A 244 -7.48 -14.93 -31.14
CA GLU A 244 -6.62 -15.99 -31.68
C GLU A 244 -6.53 -17.17 -30.69
N ALA A 245 -6.37 -16.91 -29.39
CA ALA A 245 -6.40 -17.97 -28.37
C ALA A 245 -7.73 -18.76 -28.38
N VAL A 246 -8.86 -18.06 -28.52
CA VAL A 246 -10.19 -18.69 -28.68
C VAL A 246 -10.27 -19.56 -29.92
N LYS A 247 -9.76 -19.08 -31.07
CA LYS A 247 -9.71 -19.81 -32.34
C LYS A 247 -8.86 -21.08 -32.22
N ILE A 248 -7.68 -21.00 -31.61
CA ILE A 248 -6.81 -22.16 -31.36
C ILE A 248 -7.53 -23.18 -30.49
N LEU A 249 -8.15 -22.75 -29.39
CA LEU A 249 -8.87 -23.66 -28.49
C LEU A 249 -10.08 -24.32 -29.17
N LYS A 250 -10.84 -23.59 -30.00
CA LYS A 250 -11.94 -24.13 -30.79
C LYS A 250 -11.45 -25.21 -31.77
N SER A 251 -10.38 -24.93 -32.52
CA SER A 251 -9.80 -25.88 -33.49
C SER A 251 -9.33 -27.20 -32.84
N ARG A 252 -8.87 -27.10 -31.60
CA ARG A 252 -8.38 -28.26 -30.81
C ARG A 252 -9.46 -28.92 -29.94
N ARG A 253 -10.72 -28.46 -29.99
CA ARG A 253 -11.83 -28.94 -29.16
C ARG A 253 -11.54 -28.85 -27.65
N MET A 254 -10.89 -27.72 -27.26
CA MET A 254 -10.43 -27.45 -25.90
C MET A 254 -11.00 -26.14 -25.34
N LEU A 255 -12.07 -25.60 -25.96
CA LEU A 255 -12.63 -24.31 -25.55
C LEU A 255 -13.14 -24.33 -24.10
N ASP A 256 -13.64 -25.47 -23.64
CA ASP A 256 -14.11 -25.69 -22.27
C ASP A 256 -13.00 -25.64 -21.20
N ALA A 257 -11.74 -25.73 -21.63
CA ALA A 257 -10.59 -25.52 -20.73
C ALA A 257 -10.43 -24.04 -20.31
N MET A 258 -10.98 -23.08 -21.09
CA MET A 258 -10.89 -21.64 -20.82
C MET A 258 -11.96 -21.23 -19.80
N VAL A 259 -11.58 -21.21 -18.52
CA VAL A 259 -12.51 -21.01 -17.39
C VAL A 259 -12.43 -19.63 -16.74
N MET A 260 -11.35 -18.87 -17.02
CA MET A 260 -11.12 -17.60 -16.29
C MET A 260 -10.71 -16.45 -17.24
N LEU A 261 -11.31 -15.28 -17.02
CA LEU A 261 -10.76 -14.02 -17.51
C LEU A 261 -10.08 -13.32 -16.33
N HIS A 262 -8.85 -12.85 -16.53
CA HIS A 262 -8.05 -12.14 -15.53
C HIS A 262 -7.60 -10.80 -16.07
N PHE A 263 -7.48 -9.80 -15.20
CA PHE A 263 -6.77 -8.55 -15.46
C PHE A 263 -6.08 -8.03 -14.20
N HIS A 264 -5.12 -7.13 -14.39
CA HIS A 264 -4.42 -6.51 -13.27
C HIS A 264 -4.01 -5.07 -13.66
N ILE A 265 -4.54 -4.09 -12.94
CA ILE A 265 -4.35 -2.66 -13.25
C ILE A 265 -3.22 -2.00 -12.46
N GLY A 266 -2.53 -2.73 -11.61
CA GLY A 266 -1.44 -2.22 -10.79
C GLY A 266 -1.59 -2.55 -9.31
N SER A 267 -0.77 -1.91 -8.48
CA SER A 267 -0.79 -2.04 -7.01
C SER A 267 -1.04 -0.67 -6.40
N GLN A 268 -1.72 -0.63 -5.25
CA GLN A 268 -2.04 0.61 -4.54
C GLN A 268 -2.79 1.59 -5.47
N ILE A 269 -3.98 1.19 -5.93
CA ILE A 269 -4.85 2.08 -6.71
C ILE A 269 -5.57 3.01 -5.76
N THR A 270 -5.23 4.27 -5.81
CA THR A 270 -5.67 5.27 -4.83
C THR A 270 -7.04 5.89 -5.17
N ASP A 271 -7.45 5.84 -6.43
CA ASP A 271 -8.68 6.45 -6.93
C ASP A 271 -9.68 5.40 -7.44
N ILE A 272 -10.85 5.34 -6.79
CA ILE A 272 -11.95 4.42 -7.12
C ILE A 272 -12.41 4.55 -8.58
N ARG A 273 -12.35 5.75 -9.17
CA ARG A 273 -12.78 5.98 -10.58
C ARG A 273 -11.99 5.13 -11.56
N LYS A 274 -10.68 4.92 -11.32
CA LYS A 274 -9.83 4.07 -12.16
C LYS A 274 -10.19 2.60 -12.05
N ILE A 275 -10.56 2.17 -10.85
CA ILE A 275 -11.07 0.82 -10.62
C ILE A 275 -12.38 0.61 -11.37
N LYS A 276 -13.34 1.55 -11.28
CA LYS A 276 -14.62 1.50 -11.99
C LYS A 276 -14.45 1.39 -13.50
N LEU A 277 -13.54 2.16 -14.08
CA LEU A 277 -13.23 2.11 -15.51
C LEU A 277 -12.72 0.72 -15.93
N ALA A 278 -11.78 0.17 -15.18
CA ALA A 278 -11.21 -1.14 -15.47
C ALA A 278 -12.22 -2.28 -15.31
N ILE A 279 -13.06 -2.23 -14.26
CA ILE A 279 -14.13 -3.22 -14.05
C ILE A 279 -15.13 -3.19 -15.20
N ARG A 280 -15.52 -2.00 -15.66
CA ARG A 280 -16.45 -1.83 -16.79
C ARG A 280 -15.87 -2.42 -18.06
N GLU A 281 -14.62 -2.10 -18.40
CA GLU A 281 -13.94 -2.64 -19.57
C GLU A 281 -13.83 -4.17 -19.51
N ALA A 282 -13.36 -4.71 -18.39
CA ALA A 282 -13.23 -6.15 -18.19
C ALA A 282 -14.57 -6.89 -18.22
N GLY A 283 -15.62 -6.29 -17.64
CA GLY A 283 -16.98 -6.82 -17.69
C GLY A 283 -17.51 -6.93 -19.12
N ARG A 284 -17.25 -5.90 -19.95
CA ARG A 284 -17.62 -5.96 -21.38
C ARG A 284 -16.82 -7.02 -22.13
N VAL A 285 -15.51 -7.14 -21.89
CA VAL A 285 -14.68 -8.22 -22.47
C VAL A 285 -15.22 -9.59 -22.07
N TYR A 286 -15.53 -9.77 -20.77
CA TYR A 286 -16.15 -11.00 -20.27
C TYR A 286 -17.43 -11.34 -21.02
N ALA A 287 -18.37 -10.40 -21.09
CA ALA A 287 -19.66 -10.62 -21.73
C ALA A 287 -19.52 -10.96 -23.24
N LYS A 288 -18.65 -10.27 -23.95
CA LYS A 288 -18.41 -10.56 -25.38
C LYS A 288 -17.72 -11.93 -25.61
N LEU A 289 -16.80 -12.33 -24.75
CA LEU A 289 -16.22 -13.69 -24.79
C LEU A 289 -17.28 -14.77 -24.50
N ARG A 290 -18.17 -14.54 -23.55
CA ARG A 290 -19.32 -15.41 -23.27
C ARG A 290 -20.23 -15.55 -24.48
N ALA A 291 -20.57 -14.44 -25.15
CA ALA A 291 -21.36 -14.42 -26.38
C ALA A 291 -20.71 -15.21 -27.53
N LEU A 292 -19.36 -15.26 -27.59
CA LEU A 292 -18.61 -16.09 -28.53
C LEU A 292 -18.61 -17.59 -28.16
N GLY A 293 -19.28 -17.98 -27.06
CA GLY A 293 -19.38 -19.37 -26.57
C GLY A 293 -18.20 -19.81 -25.69
N VAL A 294 -17.36 -18.89 -25.23
CA VAL A 294 -16.28 -19.24 -24.27
C VAL A 294 -16.89 -19.44 -22.89
N PRO A 295 -16.74 -20.63 -22.24
CA PRO A 295 -17.44 -20.95 -21.00
C PRO A 295 -16.70 -20.43 -19.75
N ILE A 296 -16.39 -19.14 -19.75
CA ILE A 296 -15.71 -18.47 -18.61
C ILE A 296 -16.61 -18.54 -17.38
N GLN A 297 -16.07 -19.06 -16.27
CA GLN A 297 -16.73 -19.20 -14.99
C GLN A 297 -16.26 -18.15 -13.97
N TYR A 298 -15.01 -17.71 -14.09
CA TYR A 298 -14.35 -16.84 -13.14
C TYR A 298 -13.93 -15.52 -13.79
N LEU A 299 -14.23 -14.40 -13.15
CA LEU A 299 -13.67 -13.10 -13.48
C LEU A 299 -12.71 -12.68 -12.36
N ASN A 300 -11.40 -12.77 -12.61
CA ASN A 300 -10.36 -12.40 -11.68
C ASN A 300 -9.91 -10.95 -11.93
N LEU A 301 -10.27 -10.09 -11.00
CA LEU A 301 -10.01 -8.64 -11.03
C LEU A 301 -8.54 -8.29 -10.68
N GLY A 302 -7.73 -9.30 -10.37
CA GLY A 302 -6.34 -9.13 -9.94
C GLY A 302 -6.22 -8.44 -8.58
N GLY A 303 -5.09 -7.78 -8.39
CA GLY A 303 -4.84 -6.93 -7.24
C GLY A 303 -5.16 -5.46 -7.53
N GLY A 304 -4.67 -4.59 -6.65
CA GLY A 304 -4.82 -3.15 -6.80
C GLY A 304 -5.60 -2.49 -5.68
N LEU A 305 -6.41 -3.24 -4.93
CA LEU A 305 -7.09 -2.70 -3.73
C LEU A 305 -6.09 -1.98 -2.84
N GLY A 306 -6.31 -0.67 -2.65
CA GLY A 306 -5.44 0.23 -1.94
C GLY A 306 -5.46 0.03 -0.42
N VAL A 307 -4.52 0.67 0.24
CA VAL A 307 -4.45 0.80 1.70
C VAL A 307 -4.23 2.27 2.02
N ASP A 308 -4.98 2.78 2.95
CA ASP A 308 -4.86 4.14 3.46
C ASP A 308 -3.83 4.16 4.58
N TYR A 309 -2.54 4.33 4.21
CA TYR A 309 -1.43 4.28 5.16
C TYR A 309 -1.29 5.54 6.01
N ASP A 310 -1.68 6.69 5.47
CA ASP A 310 -1.59 7.99 6.16
C ASP A 310 -2.92 8.41 6.81
N GLY A 311 -4.02 7.74 6.50
CA GLY A 311 -5.34 8.02 7.04
C GLY A 311 -6.07 9.21 6.41
N SER A 312 -5.52 9.82 5.36
CA SER A 312 -6.07 11.03 4.73
C SER A 312 -7.33 10.80 3.89
N LYS A 313 -7.59 9.55 3.50
CA LYS A 313 -8.70 9.16 2.60
C LYS A 313 -8.73 9.95 1.29
N THR A 314 -7.55 10.20 0.74
CA THR A 314 -7.35 10.93 -0.52
C THR A 314 -6.85 10.03 -1.64
N ALA A 315 -6.74 10.57 -2.86
CA ALA A 315 -6.12 9.89 -3.98
C ALA A 315 -4.58 9.98 -3.99
N PHE A 316 -3.95 10.37 -2.89
CA PHE A 316 -2.49 10.43 -2.74
C PHE A 316 -1.86 9.04 -2.71
N ASP A 317 -0.58 8.93 -3.06
CA ASP A 317 0.13 7.65 -3.24
C ASP A 317 0.14 6.75 -1.99
N SER A 318 0.12 7.34 -0.79
CA SER A 318 0.06 6.62 0.50
C SER A 318 -1.35 6.44 1.05
N SER A 319 -2.38 6.79 0.29
CA SER A 319 -3.79 6.73 0.71
C SER A 319 -4.69 6.04 -0.32
N MET A 320 -5.98 6.02 -0.07
CA MET A 320 -7.05 5.67 -1.01
C MET A 320 -8.33 6.43 -0.66
N ASN A 321 -9.07 6.88 -1.68
CA ASN A 321 -10.29 7.68 -1.51
C ASN A 321 -11.58 6.85 -1.42
N TYR A 322 -11.49 5.56 -1.10
CA TYR A 322 -12.64 4.64 -1.03
C TYR A 322 -12.47 3.60 0.08
N SER A 323 -13.55 2.97 0.46
CA SER A 323 -13.57 1.86 1.42
C SER A 323 -13.58 0.49 0.72
N VAL A 324 -13.30 -0.58 1.48
CA VAL A 324 -13.42 -1.96 0.98
C VAL A 324 -14.86 -2.29 0.59
N GLN A 325 -15.86 -1.72 1.31
CA GLN A 325 -17.27 -1.92 0.97
C GLN A 325 -17.65 -1.23 -0.34
N GLU A 326 -17.22 0.02 -0.56
CA GLU A 326 -17.44 0.72 -1.84
C GLU A 326 -16.80 -0.02 -3.00
N TYR A 327 -15.58 -0.54 -2.81
CA TYR A 327 -14.94 -1.39 -3.81
C TYR A 327 -15.78 -2.62 -4.14
N ALA A 328 -16.27 -3.35 -3.14
CA ALA A 328 -17.09 -4.54 -3.34
C ALA A 328 -18.43 -4.20 -4.04
N ASN A 329 -19.09 -3.13 -3.61
CA ASN A 329 -20.36 -2.65 -4.20
C ASN A 329 -20.15 -2.30 -5.68
N ASP A 330 -19.11 -1.53 -6.00
CA ASP A 330 -18.81 -1.13 -7.39
C ASP A 330 -18.51 -2.33 -8.29
N VAL A 331 -17.76 -3.30 -7.79
CA VAL A 331 -17.47 -4.54 -8.53
C VAL A 331 -18.75 -5.31 -8.82
N VAL A 332 -19.52 -5.63 -7.79
CA VAL A 332 -20.71 -6.49 -7.90
C VAL A 332 -21.77 -5.81 -8.77
N TYR A 333 -22.08 -4.54 -8.50
CA TYR A 333 -23.06 -3.77 -9.26
C TYR A 333 -22.69 -3.67 -10.74
N THR A 334 -21.45 -3.28 -11.03
CA THR A 334 -21.03 -3.06 -12.43
C THR A 334 -21.03 -4.35 -13.23
N ILE A 335 -20.53 -5.45 -12.67
CA ILE A 335 -20.51 -6.74 -13.38
C ILE A 335 -21.92 -7.29 -13.57
N LYS A 336 -22.78 -7.19 -12.53
CA LYS A 336 -24.19 -7.59 -12.67
C LYS A 336 -24.88 -6.81 -13.79
N THR A 337 -24.81 -5.48 -13.75
CA THR A 337 -25.45 -4.63 -14.75
C THR A 337 -25.02 -4.99 -16.17
N ILE A 338 -23.72 -5.19 -16.40
CA ILE A 338 -23.21 -5.58 -17.72
C ILE A 338 -23.68 -6.96 -18.13
N CYS A 339 -23.71 -7.93 -17.22
CA CYS A 339 -24.19 -9.28 -17.53
C CYS A 339 -25.69 -9.30 -17.84
N ASP A 340 -26.49 -8.52 -17.13
CA ASP A 340 -27.93 -8.36 -17.39
C ASP A 340 -28.19 -7.71 -18.76
N GLU A 341 -27.47 -6.62 -19.07
CA GLU A 341 -27.55 -5.95 -20.38
C GLU A 341 -27.17 -6.85 -21.56
N GLU A 342 -26.15 -7.68 -21.41
CA GLU A 342 -25.64 -8.57 -22.46
C GLU A 342 -26.27 -9.97 -22.44
N ASN A 343 -27.22 -10.21 -21.51
CA ASN A 343 -27.92 -11.48 -21.33
C ASN A 343 -26.95 -12.68 -21.20
N VAL A 344 -25.93 -12.53 -20.35
CA VAL A 344 -24.94 -13.58 -20.04
C VAL A 344 -24.95 -13.89 -18.54
N PRO A 345 -24.62 -15.13 -18.12
CA PRO A 345 -24.56 -15.47 -16.71
C PRO A 345 -23.44 -14.70 -15.99
N VAL A 346 -23.69 -14.27 -14.75
CA VAL A 346 -22.70 -13.61 -13.90
C VAL A 346 -21.58 -14.58 -13.49
N PRO A 347 -20.28 -14.17 -13.52
CA PRO A 347 -19.16 -15.03 -13.14
C PRO A 347 -18.99 -15.14 -11.62
N THR A 348 -18.29 -16.15 -11.14
CA THR A 348 -17.65 -16.09 -9.82
C THR A 348 -16.61 -14.97 -9.82
N LEU A 349 -16.74 -14.02 -8.91
CA LEU A 349 -15.80 -12.91 -8.76
C LEU A 349 -14.55 -13.38 -7.99
N VAL A 350 -13.37 -13.00 -8.48
CA VAL A 350 -12.09 -13.34 -7.83
C VAL A 350 -11.27 -12.07 -7.67
N THR A 351 -10.61 -11.90 -6.52
CA THR A 351 -9.59 -10.83 -6.33
C THR A 351 -8.33 -11.38 -5.68
N GLU A 352 -7.20 -10.73 -5.95
CA GLU A 352 -5.92 -11.06 -5.31
C GLU A 352 -5.73 -10.29 -3.99
N SER A 353 -5.99 -8.99 -3.96
CA SER A 353 -6.05 -8.10 -2.77
C SER A 353 -4.95 -8.29 -1.69
N GLY A 354 -3.76 -8.76 -2.08
CA GLY A 354 -2.72 -9.19 -1.13
C GLY A 354 -2.26 -8.08 -0.17
N ARG A 355 -2.08 -6.86 -0.68
CA ARG A 355 -1.70 -5.69 0.13
C ARG A 355 -2.74 -5.42 1.22
N ALA A 356 -4.02 -5.37 0.88
CA ALA A 356 -5.09 -5.07 1.82
C ALA A 356 -5.20 -6.12 2.93
N VAL A 357 -4.89 -7.38 2.63
CA VAL A 357 -4.89 -8.48 3.63
C VAL A 357 -3.70 -8.38 4.59
N THR A 358 -2.51 -7.97 4.11
CA THR A 358 -1.29 -8.05 4.92
C THR A 358 -0.81 -6.74 5.53
N ALA A 359 -1.38 -5.58 5.16
CA ALA A 359 -0.82 -4.27 5.50
C ALA A 359 -0.63 -4.03 7.01
N TYR A 360 -1.58 -4.47 7.85
CA TYR A 360 -1.62 -4.11 9.28
C TYR A 360 -1.09 -5.19 10.22
N HIS A 361 -0.72 -6.37 9.72
CA HIS A 361 -0.42 -7.52 10.57
C HIS A 361 0.93 -7.46 11.28
N SER A 362 1.82 -6.55 10.90
CA SER A 362 3.17 -6.45 11.48
C SER A 362 3.58 -5.02 11.78
N VAL A 363 4.31 -4.86 12.86
CA VAL A 363 4.88 -3.59 13.33
C VAL A 363 6.38 -3.75 13.44
N LEU A 364 7.14 -2.80 12.91
CA LEU A 364 8.57 -2.66 13.16
C LEU A 364 8.76 -1.73 14.36
N VAL A 365 9.49 -2.20 15.36
CA VAL A 365 9.95 -1.40 16.50
C VAL A 365 11.46 -1.27 16.42
N THR A 366 11.96 -0.05 16.45
CA THR A 366 13.39 0.25 16.36
C THR A 366 13.79 1.32 17.36
N ASN A 367 15.07 1.36 17.71
CA ASN A 367 15.64 2.42 18.53
C ASN A 367 15.99 3.64 17.67
N VAL A 368 15.85 4.81 18.24
CA VAL A 368 16.54 6.00 17.74
C VAL A 368 18.01 5.87 18.17
N LEU A 369 18.92 5.81 17.21
CA LEU A 369 20.36 5.70 17.43
C LEU A 369 20.99 7.07 17.61
N ASP A 370 20.49 8.04 16.85
CA ASP A 370 21.02 9.40 16.83
C ASP A 370 19.94 10.36 16.32
N VAL A 371 20.13 11.64 16.61
CA VAL A 371 19.31 12.74 16.07
C VAL A 371 20.27 13.66 15.33
N ALA A 372 19.96 13.96 14.07
CA ALA A 372 20.74 14.94 13.33
C ALA A 372 20.42 16.35 13.87
N ASP A 373 21.20 16.74 14.85
CA ASP A 373 21.11 18.08 15.42
C ASP A 373 21.58 19.12 14.39
N ARG A 374 20.83 20.18 14.29
CA ARG A 374 21.25 21.34 13.51
C ARG A 374 22.20 22.20 14.34
N ILE A 375 23.44 22.20 13.94
CA ILE A 375 24.49 23.02 14.59
C ILE A 375 24.15 24.51 14.52
N GLU A 376 23.36 24.91 13.53
CA GLU A 376 22.95 26.29 13.28
C GLU A 376 22.09 26.90 14.40
N GLN A 377 21.28 26.11 15.09
CA GLN A 377 20.34 26.59 16.12
C GLN A 377 21.04 27.23 17.32
N ASP A 378 22.21 26.74 17.70
CA ASP A 378 22.94 27.20 18.89
C ASP A 378 24.02 28.24 18.57
N ARG A 379 24.29 28.52 17.28
CA ARG A 379 25.36 29.44 16.87
C ARG A 379 24.87 30.87 16.75
N ARG A 380 25.50 31.77 17.50
CA ARG A 380 25.30 33.23 17.35
C ARG A 380 26.23 33.75 16.26
N VAL A 381 25.63 34.43 15.27
CA VAL A 381 26.39 35.10 14.21
C VAL A 381 26.47 36.57 14.54
N ARG A 382 27.70 37.12 14.53
CA ARG A 382 27.91 38.59 14.63
C ARG A 382 28.09 39.10 13.21
N VAL A 383 27.21 39.99 12.78
CA VAL A 383 27.28 40.67 11.49
C VAL A 383 27.81 42.08 11.70
N THR A 384 28.71 42.48 10.82
CA THR A 384 29.41 43.75 10.81
C THR A 384 29.20 44.48 9.47
N SER A 385 29.50 45.76 9.39
CA SER A 385 29.50 46.52 8.13
C SER A 385 30.52 46.07 7.09
N GLY A 386 31.46 45.17 7.46
CA GLY A 386 32.43 44.56 6.55
C GLY A 386 31.97 43.24 5.94
N ASP A 387 30.85 42.65 6.39
CA ASP A 387 30.30 41.44 5.80
C ASP A 387 29.64 41.74 4.43
N ALA A 388 29.54 40.75 3.60
CA ALA A 388 28.91 40.88 2.28
C ALA A 388 27.47 41.40 2.37
N PRO A 389 26.99 42.19 1.41
CA PRO A 389 25.64 42.78 1.45
C PRO A 389 24.55 41.76 1.71
N VAL A 390 24.61 40.59 1.06
CA VAL A 390 23.63 39.49 1.22
C VAL A 390 23.53 39.01 2.67
N ILE A 391 24.61 39.04 3.44
CA ILE A 391 24.65 38.66 4.86
C ILE A 391 24.01 39.77 5.73
N GLN A 392 24.30 41.00 5.38
CA GLN A 392 23.72 42.17 6.08
C GLN A 392 22.18 42.21 5.90
N GLU A 393 21.69 41.92 4.68
CA GLU A 393 20.25 41.84 4.40
C GLU A 393 19.59 40.68 5.17
N LEU A 394 20.16 39.48 5.20
CA LEU A 394 19.64 38.38 6.03
C LEU A 394 19.58 38.77 7.52
N ALA A 395 20.55 39.47 8.03
CA ALA A 395 20.54 39.96 9.41
C ALA A 395 19.47 41.05 9.65
N ALA A 396 19.22 41.92 8.67
CA ALA A 396 18.16 42.92 8.71
C ALA A 396 16.76 42.25 8.72
N ILE A 397 16.55 41.27 7.87
CA ILE A 397 15.32 40.46 7.86
C ILE A 397 15.11 39.79 9.22
N LEU A 398 16.12 39.12 9.77
CA LEU A 398 16.03 38.46 11.08
C LEU A 398 15.60 39.49 12.18
N SER A 399 16.15 40.71 12.17
CA SER A 399 15.84 41.72 13.16
C SER A 399 14.43 42.30 13.00
N SER A 400 13.94 42.45 11.76
CA SER A 400 12.63 43.05 11.43
C SER A 400 11.46 42.06 11.46
N THR A 401 11.72 40.76 11.39
CA THR A 401 10.69 39.70 11.40
C THR A 401 9.82 39.77 12.64
N ASN A 402 8.52 39.79 12.45
CA ASN A 402 7.50 39.81 13.50
C ASN A 402 6.18 39.20 12.97
N ALA A 403 5.19 38.99 13.84
CA ALA A 403 3.91 38.35 13.52
C ALA A 403 3.09 38.99 12.36
N LYS A 404 3.41 40.24 11.95
CA LYS A 404 2.69 40.93 10.88
C LYS A 404 3.31 40.77 9.50
N ASN A 405 4.61 40.43 9.41
CA ASN A 405 5.36 40.36 8.16
C ASN A 405 5.99 38.98 7.89
N LEU A 406 5.44 37.90 8.46
CA LEU A 406 6.00 36.55 8.35
C LEU A 406 6.18 36.08 6.90
N ARG A 407 5.17 36.36 6.05
CA ARG A 407 5.19 35.97 4.64
C ARG A 407 6.28 36.70 3.88
N GLU A 408 6.33 38.00 4.00
CA GLU A 408 7.35 38.83 3.36
C GLU A 408 8.74 38.45 3.83
N SER A 409 8.96 38.30 5.13
CA SER A 409 10.24 37.88 5.71
C SER A 409 10.69 36.52 5.21
N TYR A 410 9.75 35.56 4.99
CA TYR A 410 10.09 34.23 4.45
C TYR A 410 10.51 34.29 2.98
N HIS A 411 9.76 35.03 2.16
CA HIS A 411 10.09 35.17 0.74
C HIS A 411 11.42 35.90 0.54
N ASP A 412 11.64 36.97 1.29
CA ASP A 412 12.93 37.71 1.24
C ASP A 412 14.09 36.83 1.69
N ALA A 413 13.91 36.04 2.77
CA ALA A 413 14.94 35.12 3.24
C ALA A 413 15.27 34.04 2.20
N LEU A 414 14.27 33.49 1.48
CA LEU A 414 14.49 32.55 0.40
C LEU A 414 15.26 33.19 -0.76
N GLN A 415 14.89 34.40 -1.17
CA GLN A 415 15.57 35.13 -2.24
C GLN A 415 17.05 35.36 -1.90
N TYR A 416 17.35 35.88 -0.70
CA TYR A 416 18.72 36.14 -0.29
C TYR A 416 19.52 34.85 -0.05
N LYS A 417 18.89 33.75 0.33
CA LYS A 417 19.54 32.45 0.37
C LYS A 417 19.97 31.98 -1.02
N GLU A 418 19.12 32.15 -2.04
CA GLU A 418 19.46 31.82 -3.43
C GLU A 418 20.61 32.72 -3.94
N GLU A 419 20.58 34.02 -3.61
CA GLU A 419 21.65 34.93 -3.94
C GLU A 419 22.96 34.56 -3.26
N LEU A 420 22.94 34.20 -1.96
CA LEU A 420 24.09 33.71 -1.20
C LEU A 420 24.76 32.52 -1.89
N PHE A 421 23.98 31.53 -2.31
CA PHE A 421 24.53 30.38 -3.02
C PHE A 421 25.05 30.72 -4.41
N THR A 422 24.42 31.64 -5.11
CA THR A 422 24.86 32.12 -6.41
C THR A 422 26.20 32.83 -6.29
N LEU A 423 26.35 33.78 -5.36
CA LEU A 423 27.59 34.51 -5.11
C LEU A 423 28.72 33.57 -4.67
N PHE A 424 28.39 32.60 -3.81
CA PHE A 424 29.40 31.59 -3.41
C PHE A 424 29.87 30.72 -4.58
N ASN A 425 28.97 30.25 -5.42
CA ASN A 425 29.29 29.46 -6.61
C ASN A 425 30.11 30.22 -7.66
N LEU A 426 29.93 31.54 -7.71
CA LEU A 426 30.75 32.44 -8.55
C LEU A 426 32.10 32.78 -7.91
N GLY A 427 32.39 32.34 -6.69
CA GLY A 427 33.61 32.59 -5.99
C GLY A 427 33.74 33.98 -5.35
N HIS A 428 32.61 34.68 -5.17
CA HIS A 428 32.60 36.01 -4.56
C HIS A 428 32.45 35.99 -3.03
N LEU A 429 32.16 34.85 -2.45
CA LEU A 429 32.02 34.67 -1.00
C LEU A 429 32.99 33.59 -0.48
N SER A 430 33.48 33.77 0.73
CA SER A 430 34.18 32.72 1.46
C SER A 430 33.26 31.65 2.01
N LEU A 431 33.81 30.52 2.47
CA LEU A 431 33.03 29.48 3.15
C LEU A 431 32.46 29.98 4.48
N GLU A 432 33.17 30.88 5.16
CA GLU A 432 32.74 31.53 6.38
C GLU A 432 31.55 32.45 6.12
N ASP A 433 31.53 33.21 5.02
CA ASP A 433 30.40 34.06 4.63
C ASP A 433 29.17 33.22 4.31
N ARG A 434 29.34 32.16 3.56
CA ARG A 434 28.28 31.21 3.29
C ARG A 434 27.70 30.61 4.58
N SER A 435 28.54 30.17 5.50
CA SER A 435 28.12 29.64 6.80
C SER A 435 27.33 30.67 7.61
N LYS A 436 27.79 31.94 7.64
CA LYS A 436 27.03 33.01 8.32
C LYS A 436 25.63 33.19 7.72
N GLY A 437 25.53 33.22 6.40
CA GLY A 437 24.24 33.39 5.70
C GLY A 437 23.31 32.22 5.94
N GLU A 438 23.80 30.97 5.90
CA GLU A 438 23.01 29.79 6.20
C GLU A 438 22.48 29.81 7.65
N ILE A 439 23.28 30.16 8.63
CA ILE A 439 22.85 30.27 10.04
C ILE A 439 21.76 31.36 10.18
N LEU A 440 21.94 32.52 9.57
CA LEU A 440 20.94 33.59 9.62
C LEU A 440 19.62 33.18 8.99
N PHE A 441 19.65 32.51 7.84
CA PHE A 441 18.45 31.98 7.20
C PHE A 441 17.68 31.02 8.13
N TRP A 442 18.38 30.10 8.78
CA TRP A 442 17.73 29.18 9.72
C TRP A 442 17.15 29.90 10.93
N HIS A 443 17.82 30.89 11.49
CA HIS A 443 17.28 31.71 12.58
C HIS A 443 16.01 32.48 12.16
N ILE A 444 15.94 32.96 10.91
CA ILE A 444 14.73 33.58 10.38
C ILE A 444 13.59 32.55 10.34
N CYS A 445 13.84 31.35 9.77
CA CYS A 445 12.84 30.27 9.71
C CYS A 445 12.34 29.87 11.10
N GLU A 446 13.22 29.72 12.08
CA GLU A 446 12.86 29.42 13.48
C GLU A 446 12.03 30.52 14.12
N ARG A 447 12.36 31.76 13.86
CA ARG A 447 11.58 32.90 14.37
C ARG A 447 10.19 32.91 13.77
N ILE A 448 10.07 32.75 12.44
CA ILE A 448 8.80 32.63 11.74
C ILE A 448 7.98 31.45 12.31
N HIS A 449 8.57 30.26 12.43
CA HIS A 449 7.88 29.08 12.97
C HIS A 449 7.36 29.28 14.40
N ARG A 450 8.12 29.99 15.24
CA ARG A 450 7.70 30.33 16.60
C ARG A 450 6.47 31.26 16.60
N ASP A 451 6.48 32.25 15.72
CA ASP A 451 5.40 33.23 15.63
C ASP A 451 4.15 32.62 14.94
N LEU A 452 4.32 31.70 13.98
CA LEU A 452 3.22 30.92 13.36
C LEU A 452 2.42 30.12 14.38
N LYS A 453 3.04 29.56 15.41
CA LYS A 453 2.35 28.81 16.50
C LYS A 453 1.34 29.69 17.28
N THR A 454 1.39 30.99 17.12
CA THR A 454 0.42 31.92 17.71
C THR A 454 -0.80 32.17 16.83
N LEU A 455 -0.76 31.75 15.56
CA LEU A 455 -1.86 31.88 14.61
C LEU A 455 -2.84 30.69 14.74
N LYS A 456 -4.12 30.94 14.42
CA LYS A 456 -5.16 29.88 14.45
C LYS A 456 -5.04 28.89 13.31
N GLU A 457 -4.53 29.33 12.16
CA GLU A 457 -4.31 28.50 10.97
C GLU A 457 -2.94 28.87 10.39
N VAL A 458 -2.16 27.86 10.04
CA VAL A 458 -0.87 28.01 9.36
C VAL A 458 -1.12 28.02 7.85
N PRO A 459 -0.70 29.07 7.12
CA PRO A 459 -0.84 29.09 5.68
C PRO A 459 -0.02 28.00 4.99
N GLU A 460 -0.57 27.40 3.94
CA GLU A 460 0.01 26.28 3.17
C GLU A 460 1.44 26.56 2.67
N GLU A 461 1.76 27.80 2.36
CA GLU A 461 3.09 28.23 1.90
C GLU A 461 4.23 27.99 2.90
N PHE A 462 3.92 27.78 4.19
CA PHE A 462 4.92 27.47 5.21
C PHE A 462 5.12 25.97 5.44
N GLU A 463 4.36 25.09 4.79
CA GLU A 463 4.49 23.64 4.97
C GLU A 463 5.90 23.11 4.64
N ASP A 464 6.53 23.64 3.59
CA ASP A 464 7.88 23.21 3.22
C ASP A 464 8.92 23.70 4.23
N MET A 465 8.72 24.89 4.82
CA MET A 465 9.56 25.39 5.93
C MET A 465 9.41 24.50 7.17
N GLU A 466 8.21 24.08 7.53
CA GLU A 466 7.97 23.16 8.65
C GLU A 466 8.64 21.80 8.43
N LYS A 467 8.56 21.25 7.21
CA LYS A 467 9.27 20.01 6.82
C LYS A 467 10.79 20.18 6.94
N MET A 468 11.32 21.35 6.53
CA MET A 468 12.75 21.65 6.65
C MET A 468 13.20 21.82 8.12
N LEU A 469 12.29 22.25 9.01
CA LEU A 469 12.57 22.42 10.44
C LEU A 469 12.38 21.15 11.26
N ALA A 470 11.85 20.07 10.67
CA ALA A 470 11.66 18.80 11.35
C ALA A 470 12.97 18.12 11.72
N ASP A 471 13.01 17.46 12.89
CA ASP A 471 14.15 16.66 13.31
C ASP A 471 14.30 15.41 12.45
N THR A 472 15.55 15.02 12.19
CA THR A 472 15.85 13.77 11.49
C THR A 472 16.39 12.74 12.47
N TYR A 473 15.62 11.68 12.72
CA TYR A 473 16.03 10.57 13.55
C TYR A 473 16.72 9.49 12.73
N VAL A 474 17.90 9.05 13.18
CA VAL A 474 18.62 7.91 12.61
C VAL A 474 18.21 6.66 13.40
N CYS A 475 17.64 5.70 12.68
CA CYS A 475 17.14 4.46 13.26
C CYS A 475 17.86 3.23 12.71
#